data_cf1aa0a2f0d2551ec69f7df4c098bb38
#
_entry.id   cf1aa0a2f0d2551ec69f7df4c098bb38
#
_cell.length_a   1.000
_cell.length_b   1.000
_cell.length_c   1.000
_cell.angle_alpha   90.00
_cell.angle_beta   90.00
_cell.angle_gamma   90.00
#
_symmetry.space_group_name_H-M   'P 1'
#
loop_
_entity.id
_entity.type
_entity.pdbx_description
1 polymer ?
#
loop_
_entity_poly.entity_id
_entity_poly.type
_entity_poly.pdbx_seq_one_letter_code
_entity_poly.pdbx_strand_id
1 'polypeptide(L)'
;MVFFSAFTGIVQWVAGLFGGKGSFEKLAYVFAAITVPFTLISALLTLLSAIPYVGLCFGIVGLLAGLYVLVLQVMAVKGVNQFDWLPAAGSLLLPFIVFICCISAGVAGLISLAGPAMQDIFNQINQSLP
;
A
#
# COMPACT_ATOMS: atom_id res chain seq x y z
N MET A 1 -2.18 -6.79 12.40
CA MET A 1 -2.43 -5.73 13.40
C MET A 1 -1.26 -4.74 13.49
N VAL A 2 -0.02 -5.21 13.69
CA VAL A 2 1.17 -4.32 13.84
C VAL A 2 1.37 -3.39 12.64
N PHE A 3 1.25 -3.92 11.41
CA PHE A 3 1.41 -3.11 10.19
C PHE A 3 0.37 -2.00 10.06
N PHE A 4 -0.89 -2.28 10.40
CA PHE A 4 -1.97 -1.30 10.37
C PHE A 4 -1.73 -0.16 11.37
N SER A 5 -1.36 -0.49 12.62
CA SER A 5 -1.08 0.53 13.65
C SER A 5 0.18 1.33 13.33
N ALA A 6 1.22 0.70 12.78
CA ALA A 6 2.42 1.40 12.34
C ALA A 6 2.11 2.38 11.19
N PHE A 7 1.37 1.94 10.17
CA PHE A 7 0.97 2.80 9.06
C PHE A 7 0.13 4.00 9.53
N THR A 8 -0.91 3.74 10.35
CA THR A 8 -1.75 4.80 10.90
C THR A 8 -0.94 5.78 11.77
N GLY A 9 0.04 5.26 12.54
CA GLY A 9 0.94 6.08 13.35
C GLY A 9 1.82 7.00 12.49
N ILE A 10 2.39 6.48 11.40
CA ILE A 10 3.20 7.27 10.46
C ILE A 10 2.34 8.35 9.80
N VAL A 11 1.14 8.01 9.32
CA VAL A 11 0.21 8.98 8.72
C VAL A 11 -0.14 10.08 9.71
N GLN A 12 -0.45 9.74 10.97
CA GLN A 12 -0.75 10.72 12.01
C GLN A 12 0.46 11.56 12.37
N TRP A 13 1.65 10.99 12.41
CA TRP A 13 2.89 11.74 12.66
C TRP A 13 3.15 12.76 11.55
N VAL A 14 3.02 12.35 10.29
CA VAL A 14 3.14 13.25 9.13
C VAL A 14 2.04 14.31 9.14
N ALA A 15 0.79 13.93 9.48
CA ALA A 15 -0.30 14.90 9.64
C ALA A 15 0.01 15.93 10.75
N GLY A 16 0.63 15.51 11.83
CA GLY A 16 1.11 16.41 12.88
C GLY A 16 2.13 17.44 12.38
N LEU A 17 3.03 17.06 11.46
CA LEU A 17 3.98 17.99 10.83
C LEU A 17 3.28 19.06 9.99
N PHE A 18 2.14 18.75 9.40
CA PHE A 18 1.29 19.72 8.67
C PHE A 18 0.35 20.53 9.58
N GLY A 19 0.49 20.39 10.91
CA GLY A 19 -0.32 21.13 11.88
C GLY A 19 -1.66 20.48 12.24
N GLY A 20 -1.81 19.18 11.95
CA GLY A 20 -3.00 18.41 12.32
C GLY A 20 -3.21 18.33 13.84
N LYS A 21 -4.46 18.55 14.26
CA LYS A 21 -4.87 18.52 15.68
C LYS A 21 -5.57 17.22 16.08
N GLY A 22 -5.59 16.23 15.18
CA GLY A 22 -6.23 14.94 15.38
C GLY A 22 -5.46 14.05 16.36
N SER A 23 -6.17 13.08 16.97
CA SER A 23 -5.54 12.04 17.78
C SER A 23 -5.38 10.75 16.97
N PHE A 24 -4.32 10.00 17.28
CA PHE A 24 -4.07 8.67 16.70
C PHE A 24 -5.27 7.73 16.84
N GLU A 25 -5.91 7.71 18.00
CA GLU A 25 -7.06 6.84 18.27
C GLU A 25 -8.24 7.11 17.35
N LYS A 26 -8.56 8.40 17.13
CA LYS A 26 -9.64 8.79 16.21
C LYS A 26 -9.33 8.39 14.78
N LEU A 27 -8.09 8.62 14.34
CA LEU A 27 -7.67 8.26 12.99
C LEU A 27 -7.68 6.74 12.80
N ALA A 28 -7.15 5.98 13.77
CA ALA A 28 -7.13 4.52 13.75
C ALA A 28 -8.55 3.93 13.70
N TYR A 29 -9.48 4.51 14.49
CA TYR A 29 -10.87 4.08 14.48
C TYR A 29 -11.54 4.30 13.12
N VAL A 30 -11.39 5.49 12.54
CA VAL A 30 -11.98 5.82 11.23
C VAL A 30 -11.35 4.98 10.11
N PHE A 31 -10.03 4.78 10.15
CA PHE A 31 -9.35 3.90 9.18
C PHE A 31 -9.83 2.45 9.30
N ALA A 32 -9.99 1.94 10.52
CA ALA A 32 -10.53 0.60 10.74
C ALA A 32 -11.96 0.47 10.21
N ALA A 33 -12.82 1.47 10.46
CA ALA A 33 -14.19 1.50 9.99
C ALA A 33 -14.29 1.49 8.45
N ILE A 34 -13.34 2.09 7.75
CA ILE A 34 -13.27 2.07 6.29
C ILE A 34 -12.67 0.74 5.81
N THR A 35 -11.57 0.29 6.41
CA THR A 35 -10.76 -0.82 5.92
C THR A 35 -11.45 -2.17 6.15
N VAL A 36 -12.13 -2.37 7.28
CA VAL A 36 -12.75 -3.66 7.63
C VAL A 36 -13.79 -4.09 6.60
N PRO A 37 -14.84 -3.29 6.26
CA PRO A 37 -15.82 -3.69 5.27
C PRO A 37 -15.20 -3.86 3.88
N PHE A 38 -14.22 -3.02 3.52
CA PHE A 38 -13.54 -3.12 2.25
C PHE A 38 -12.69 -4.39 2.14
N THR A 39 -12.02 -4.80 3.21
CA THR A 39 -11.25 -6.04 3.26
C THR A 39 -12.14 -7.27 3.06
N LEU A 40 -13.34 -7.29 3.62
CA LEU A 40 -14.32 -8.36 3.41
C LEU A 40 -14.75 -8.45 1.94
N ILE A 41 -15.06 -7.30 1.33
CA ILE A 41 -15.44 -7.23 -0.09
C ILE A 41 -14.27 -7.68 -0.98
N SER A 42 -13.06 -7.20 -0.71
CA SER A 42 -11.87 -7.57 -1.49
C SER A 42 -11.51 -9.06 -1.35
N ALA A 43 -11.73 -9.66 -0.19
CA ALA A 43 -11.54 -11.09 0.01
C ALA A 43 -12.50 -11.91 -0.87
N LEU A 44 -13.78 -11.52 -0.94
CA LEU A 44 -14.76 -12.15 -1.82
C LEU A 44 -14.38 -11.99 -3.31
N LEU A 45 -13.96 -10.77 -3.71
CA LEU A 45 -13.51 -10.50 -5.08
C LEU A 45 -12.28 -11.33 -5.45
N THR A 46 -11.35 -11.54 -4.52
CA THR A 46 -10.16 -12.36 -4.73
C THR A 46 -10.51 -13.83 -4.95
N LEU A 47 -11.50 -14.36 -4.23
CA LEU A 47 -11.98 -15.71 -4.46
C LEU A 47 -12.60 -15.87 -5.87
N LEU A 48 -13.37 -14.87 -6.33
CA LEU A 48 -13.96 -14.86 -7.66
C LEU A 48 -12.92 -14.66 -8.77
N SER A 49 -11.83 -13.95 -8.50
CA SER A 49 -10.75 -13.71 -9.46
C SER A 49 -9.92 -14.96 -9.80
N ALA A 50 -10.08 -16.06 -9.05
CA ALA A 50 -9.46 -17.34 -9.38
C ALA A 50 -9.97 -17.96 -10.71
N ILE A 51 -11.11 -17.45 -11.24
CA ILE A 51 -11.66 -17.89 -12.53
C ILE A 51 -10.96 -17.10 -13.65
N PRO A 52 -10.24 -17.76 -14.60
CA PRO A 52 -9.61 -17.09 -15.73
C PRO A 52 -10.68 -16.32 -16.54
N TYR A 53 -10.30 -15.17 -17.11
CA TYR A 53 -11.14 -14.17 -17.80
C TYR A 53 -11.99 -13.28 -16.86
N VAL A 54 -12.52 -13.80 -15.77
CA VAL A 54 -13.29 -13.02 -14.77
C VAL A 54 -12.35 -12.13 -13.97
N GLY A 55 -11.11 -12.60 -13.71
CA GLY A 55 -10.08 -11.87 -12.97
C GLY A 55 -9.71 -10.51 -13.59
N LEU A 56 -9.71 -10.40 -14.92
CA LEU A 56 -9.43 -9.14 -15.62
C LEU A 56 -10.51 -8.07 -15.34
N CYS A 57 -11.79 -8.45 -15.40
CA CYS A 57 -12.90 -7.54 -15.09
C CYS A 57 -12.85 -7.12 -13.61
N PHE A 58 -12.59 -8.06 -12.70
CA PHE A 58 -12.47 -7.75 -11.27
C PHE A 58 -11.22 -6.94 -10.94
N GLY A 59 -10.15 -7.03 -11.72
CA GLY A 59 -8.97 -6.19 -11.59
C GLY A 59 -9.31 -4.70 -11.77
N ILE A 60 -10.09 -4.36 -12.79
CA ILE A 60 -10.54 -2.98 -13.05
C ILE A 60 -11.48 -2.50 -11.93
N VAL A 61 -12.44 -3.33 -11.52
CA VAL A 61 -13.35 -3.02 -10.40
C VAL A 61 -12.56 -2.82 -9.10
N GLY A 62 -11.58 -3.67 -8.83
CA GLY A 62 -10.69 -3.56 -7.67
C GLY A 62 -9.87 -2.27 -7.67
N LEU A 63 -9.38 -1.85 -8.85
CA LEU A 63 -8.66 -0.60 -9.00
C LEU A 63 -9.55 0.61 -8.69
N LEU A 64 -10.76 0.64 -9.24
CA LEU A 64 -11.73 1.71 -8.99
C LEU A 64 -12.14 1.74 -7.51
N ALA A 65 -12.39 0.58 -6.92
CA ALA A 65 -12.70 0.46 -5.49
C ALA A 65 -11.54 0.90 -4.61
N GLY A 66 -10.29 0.57 -4.98
CA GLY A 66 -9.07 1.04 -4.32
C GLY A 66 -8.92 2.56 -4.35
N LEU A 67 -9.17 3.20 -5.51
CA LEU A 67 -9.18 4.65 -5.63
C LEU A 67 -10.27 5.28 -4.76
N TYR A 68 -11.46 4.69 -4.71
CA TYR A 68 -12.54 5.15 -3.85
C TYR A 68 -12.15 5.11 -2.37
N VAL A 69 -11.56 3.99 -1.91
CA VAL A 69 -11.06 3.86 -0.52
C VAL A 69 -9.96 4.87 -0.22
N LEU A 70 -9.06 5.13 -1.18
CA LEU A 70 -8.01 6.14 -1.02
C LEU A 70 -8.62 7.54 -0.79
N VAL A 71 -9.64 7.91 -1.57
CA VAL A 71 -10.37 9.17 -1.37
C VAL A 71 -11.02 9.22 0.03
N LEU A 72 -11.66 8.13 0.45
CA LEU A 72 -12.24 8.04 1.80
C LEU A 72 -11.19 8.21 2.91
N GLN A 73 -10.01 7.62 2.74
CA GLN A 73 -8.90 7.78 3.69
C GLN A 73 -8.38 9.21 3.75
N VAL A 74 -8.26 9.91 2.59
CA VAL A 74 -7.92 11.34 2.57
C VAL A 74 -8.99 12.16 3.30
N MET A 75 -10.26 11.87 3.07
CA MET A 75 -11.37 12.55 3.79
C MET A 75 -11.33 12.26 5.29
N ALA A 76 -10.98 11.05 5.70
CA ALA A 76 -10.80 10.68 7.10
C ALA A 76 -9.67 11.48 7.76
N VAL A 77 -8.51 11.57 7.12
CA VAL A 77 -7.37 12.37 7.60
C VAL A 77 -7.75 13.84 7.71
N LYS A 78 -8.42 14.39 6.68
CA LYS A 78 -8.94 15.76 6.67
C LYS A 78 -9.90 16.01 7.84
N GLY A 79 -10.88 15.14 8.02
CA GLY A 79 -11.90 15.28 9.07
C GLY A 79 -11.33 15.18 10.49
N VAL A 80 -10.43 14.23 10.72
CA VAL A 80 -9.82 14.02 12.04
C VAL A 80 -8.84 15.13 12.42
N ASN A 81 -8.05 15.62 11.44
CA ASN A 81 -7.01 16.62 11.68
C ASN A 81 -7.47 18.07 11.41
N GLN A 82 -8.68 18.26 10.89
CA GLN A 82 -9.29 19.57 10.64
C GLN A 82 -8.46 20.50 9.73
N PHE A 83 -7.86 19.95 8.68
CA PHE A 83 -7.14 20.74 7.69
C PHE A 83 -7.67 20.57 6.25
N ASP A 84 -7.09 21.34 5.31
CA ASP A 84 -7.49 21.34 3.92
C ASP A 84 -7.11 20.04 3.18
N TRP A 85 -7.58 19.92 1.94
CA TRP A 85 -7.36 18.76 1.09
C TRP A 85 -5.90 18.48 0.80
N LEU A 86 -5.11 19.53 0.56
CA LEU A 86 -3.71 19.41 0.16
C LEU A 86 -2.84 18.76 1.25
N PRO A 87 -2.84 19.24 2.51
CA PRO A 87 -2.11 18.59 3.59
C PRO A 87 -2.69 17.22 3.97
N ALA A 88 -4.00 17.01 3.81
CA ALA A 88 -4.61 15.70 4.04
C ALA A 88 -4.12 14.65 3.03
N ALA A 89 -4.12 15.00 1.74
CA ALA A 89 -3.59 14.14 0.68
C ALA A 89 -2.08 13.92 0.86
N GLY A 90 -1.33 14.98 1.17
CA GLY A 90 0.11 14.90 1.41
C GLY A 90 0.48 13.97 2.57
N SER A 91 -0.24 14.04 3.68
CA SER A 91 0.02 13.20 4.85
C SER A 91 -0.27 11.72 4.62
N LEU A 92 -1.16 11.38 3.68
CA LEU A 92 -1.44 10.01 3.28
C LEU A 92 -0.49 9.52 2.19
N LEU A 93 -0.25 10.35 1.16
CA LEU A 93 0.56 9.96 -0.01
C LEU A 93 2.06 9.93 0.30
N LEU A 94 2.56 10.82 1.16
CA LEU A 94 3.98 10.93 1.46
C LEU A 94 4.55 9.63 2.07
N PRO A 95 3.96 9.05 3.14
CA PRO A 95 4.45 7.77 3.66
C PRO A 95 4.29 6.63 2.65
N PHE A 96 3.27 6.68 1.78
CA PHE A 96 3.06 5.68 0.75
C PHE A 96 4.17 5.74 -0.32
N ILE A 97 4.53 6.93 -0.79
CA ILE A 97 5.63 7.15 -1.74
C ILE A 97 6.97 6.70 -1.13
N VAL A 98 7.26 7.10 0.10
CA VAL A 98 8.49 6.67 0.80
C VAL A 98 8.55 5.15 0.91
N PHE A 99 7.45 4.50 1.25
CA PHE A 99 7.37 3.05 1.34
C PHE A 99 7.65 2.36 0.00
N ILE A 100 7.05 2.85 -1.10
CA ILE A 100 7.32 2.33 -2.45
C ILE A 100 8.79 2.53 -2.82
N CYS A 101 9.37 3.69 -2.56
CA CYS A 101 10.78 3.97 -2.82
C CYS A 101 11.70 3.03 -2.03
N CYS A 102 11.40 2.78 -0.76
CA CYS A 102 12.19 1.85 0.06
C CYS A 102 12.10 0.41 -0.45
N ILE A 103 10.90 -0.05 -0.84
CA ILE A 103 10.72 -1.39 -1.42
C ILE A 103 11.47 -1.50 -2.74
N SER A 104 11.32 -0.52 -3.64
CA SER A 104 11.98 -0.56 -4.95
C SER A 104 13.51 -0.56 -4.82
N ALA A 105 14.06 0.24 -3.91
CA ALA A 105 15.49 0.24 -3.61
C ALA A 105 15.95 -1.10 -3.01
N GLY A 106 15.16 -1.68 -2.10
CA GLY A 106 15.45 -3.00 -1.51
C GLY A 106 15.44 -4.11 -2.55
N VAL A 107 14.44 -4.14 -3.41
CA VAL A 107 14.33 -5.13 -4.52
C VAL A 107 15.49 -4.95 -5.51
N ALA A 108 15.81 -3.72 -5.91
CA ALA A 108 16.95 -3.44 -6.78
C ALA A 108 18.27 -3.90 -6.14
N GLY A 109 18.45 -3.67 -4.85
CA GLY A 109 19.60 -4.15 -4.10
C GLY A 109 19.70 -5.68 -4.07
N LEU A 110 18.59 -6.37 -3.84
CA LEU A 110 18.56 -7.84 -3.86
C LEU A 110 18.88 -8.40 -5.26
N ILE A 111 18.33 -7.79 -6.33
CA ILE A 111 18.60 -8.21 -7.70
C ILE A 111 20.08 -7.98 -8.04
N SER A 112 20.69 -6.87 -7.61
CA SER A 112 22.12 -6.59 -7.86
C SER A 112 23.06 -7.56 -7.14
N LEU A 113 22.66 -8.05 -5.96
CA LEU A 113 23.41 -9.05 -5.21
C LEU A 113 23.23 -10.48 -5.74
N ALA A 114 22.00 -10.82 -6.16
CA ALA A 114 21.67 -12.14 -6.67
C ALA A 114 22.05 -12.33 -8.15
N GLY A 115 22.10 -11.24 -8.93
CA GLY A 115 22.36 -11.27 -10.37
C GLY A 115 23.64 -11.99 -10.77
N PRO A 116 24.81 -11.69 -10.15
CA PRO A 116 26.05 -12.39 -10.46
C PRO A 116 25.99 -13.90 -10.17
N ALA A 117 25.40 -14.28 -9.02
CA ALA A 117 25.25 -15.69 -8.66
C ALA A 117 24.35 -16.48 -9.62
N MET A 118 23.30 -15.85 -10.13
CA MET A 118 22.43 -16.45 -11.15
C MET A 118 23.17 -16.64 -12.48
N GLN A 119 23.97 -15.67 -12.90
CA GLN A 119 24.76 -15.77 -14.12
C GLN A 119 25.81 -16.90 -14.03
N ASP A 120 26.46 -17.07 -12.89
CA ASP A 120 27.42 -18.15 -12.68
C ASP A 120 26.76 -19.53 -12.78
N ILE A 121 25.55 -19.68 -12.22
CA ILE A 121 24.77 -20.92 -12.33
C ILE A 121 24.37 -21.19 -13.78
N PHE A 122 23.89 -20.19 -14.52
CA PHE A 122 23.55 -20.34 -15.93
C PHE A 122 24.76 -20.69 -16.79
N ASN A 123 25.91 -20.11 -16.53
CA ASN A 123 27.16 -20.44 -17.23
C ASN A 123 27.62 -21.87 -16.95
N GLN A 124 27.51 -22.33 -15.69
CA GLN A 124 27.84 -23.74 -15.34
C GLN A 124 26.91 -24.74 -16.04
N ILE A 125 25.60 -24.45 -16.06
CA ILE A 125 24.62 -25.29 -16.76
C ILE A 125 24.92 -25.34 -18.25
N ASN A 126 25.23 -24.20 -18.87
CA ASN A 126 25.48 -24.13 -20.29
C ASN A 126 26.81 -24.83 -20.70
N GLN A 127 27.79 -24.91 -19.78
CA GLN A 127 29.03 -25.63 -20.00
C GLN A 127 28.92 -27.14 -19.72
N SER A 128 27.91 -27.56 -19.00
CA SER A 128 27.64 -28.97 -18.67
C SER A 128 26.73 -29.68 -19.67
N LEU A 129 26.13 -28.95 -20.59
CA LEU A 129 25.35 -29.51 -21.70
C LEU A 129 26.27 -29.88 -22.85
N PRO A 130 26.25 -31.15 -23.35
CA PRO A 130 27.06 -31.61 -24.45
C PRO A 130 26.63 -30.97 -25.78
#